data_ce71e413f79d4beebdd9be6525ee4ca4
#
_entry.id   ce71e413f79d4beebdd9be6525ee4ca4
#
_cell.length_a   1.000
_cell.length_b   1.000
_cell.length_c   1.000
_cell.angle_alpha   90.00
_cell.angle_beta   90.00
_cell.angle_gamma   90.00
#
_symmetry.space_group_name_H-M   'P 1'
#
loop_
_entity.id
_entity.type
_entity.pdbx_description
1 polymer ?
#
loop_
_entity_poly.entity_id
_entity_poly.type
_entity_poly.pdbx_seq_one_letter_code
_entity_poly.pdbx_strand_id
1 'polypeptide(L)'
;MQQQIAEEANVSGPSMMFYSSVLDNQRQSGDVFSPRKSVVGMIPTRLDCFYKFALALVVLTECSSNDVGYVTARVLLKSWRRKAEEQRANFFNRLPKNVESSYTTPEVIKNRGYPVETRHVATDDGYILELHRIPPQSSTGPKSVVLLMHGVLESSGTWLVNPSSRSLAMLLASQSYDVWLGNFRGNRYARKHVSLNPKRAQFWKFSWDEIGDHDIPAIINYILKETGRSKLSYIGHSLGCGVFFIAMIKHPELNAKIDAMVGLAPLSSFANFTTALFRILAPFGKLFEDLIPLMGSNYLMGTSVPVIAQFAQNYAAGEIFQAYDYGWKGNLMQYGSTKPLKYDLGKVTAPVYVFSGGNDRIVTPLDVDWLLTQLGNLKASTRIGNYNHFDFLWGTDVKDRLYDQVIALLPPP
;
A
#
# COMPACT_ATOMS: atom_id res chain seq x y z
N MET A 1 27.32 -42.04 19.48
CA MET A 1 26.95 -40.64 19.26
C MET A 1 26.05 -40.51 18.00
N GLN A 2 25.24 -41.53 17.70
CA GLN A 2 24.25 -41.57 16.61
C GLN A 2 22.90 -42.16 17.04
N GLN A 3 22.63 -42.24 18.34
CA GLN A 3 21.40 -42.84 18.91
C GLN A 3 20.61 -41.86 19.82
N GLN A 4 20.92 -40.55 19.82
CA GLN A 4 20.27 -39.55 20.68
C GLN A 4 19.53 -38.42 19.92
N ILE A 5 19.28 -38.58 18.61
CA ILE A 5 18.59 -37.58 17.79
C ILE A 5 17.19 -38.09 17.32
N ALA A 6 16.71 -39.23 17.83
CA ALA A 6 15.46 -39.84 17.36
C ALA A 6 14.24 -39.71 18.31
N GLU A 7 14.32 -38.93 19.39
CA GLU A 7 13.23 -38.90 20.40
C GLU A 7 12.57 -37.54 20.66
N GLU A 8 12.77 -36.51 19.82
CA GLU A 8 12.11 -35.19 19.99
C GLU A 8 11.24 -34.74 18.81
N ALA A 9 10.54 -35.65 18.13
CA ALA A 9 9.59 -35.31 17.09
C ALA A 9 8.20 -35.91 17.35
N ASN A 10 7.62 -35.63 18.51
CA ASN A 10 6.24 -36.01 18.78
C ASN A 10 5.55 -34.94 19.65
N VAL A 11 5.20 -33.79 19.04
CA VAL A 11 4.23 -32.85 19.60
C VAL A 11 3.13 -32.66 18.56
N SER A 12 2.07 -33.43 18.73
CA SER A 12 0.79 -33.28 18.05
C SER A 12 0.10 -32.01 18.54
N GLY A 13 0.00 -30.98 17.70
CA GLY A 13 -0.83 -29.79 17.91
C GLY A 13 -2.04 -29.78 16.98
N PRO A 14 -3.22 -29.37 17.44
CA PRO A 14 -4.48 -29.50 16.72
C PRO A 14 -4.67 -28.36 15.72
N SER A 15 -4.43 -28.59 14.45
CA SER A 15 -4.66 -27.59 13.37
C SER A 15 -5.23 -28.19 12.08
N MET A 16 -5.90 -29.34 12.12
CA MET A 16 -6.52 -29.95 10.93
C MET A 16 -8.03 -30.18 11.00
N MET A 17 -8.76 -29.58 11.94
CA MET A 17 -10.21 -29.82 12.08
C MET A 17 -11.12 -28.64 11.69
N PHE A 18 -10.63 -27.58 11.08
CA PHE A 18 -11.47 -26.41 10.72
C PHE A 18 -11.80 -26.28 9.22
N TYR A 19 -11.41 -27.25 8.38
CA TYR A 19 -11.70 -27.19 6.94
C TYR A 19 -12.84 -28.12 6.47
N SER A 20 -13.42 -28.94 7.33
CA SER A 20 -14.52 -29.84 6.94
C SER A 20 -15.93 -29.27 7.12
N SER A 21 -16.12 -28.23 7.95
CA SER A 21 -17.46 -27.71 8.27
C SER A 21 -18.01 -26.68 7.27
N VAL A 22 -17.20 -26.19 6.33
CA VAL A 22 -17.64 -25.21 5.31
C VAL A 22 -18.22 -25.90 4.05
N LEU A 23 -18.00 -27.19 3.87
CA LEU A 23 -18.46 -27.92 2.69
C LEU A 23 -19.84 -28.63 2.86
N ASP A 24 -20.35 -28.76 4.08
CA ASP A 24 -21.62 -29.46 4.31
C ASP A 24 -22.87 -28.57 4.22
N ASN A 25 -22.76 -27.27 4.18
CA ASN A 25 -23.89 -26.34 4.08
C ASN A 25 -24.31 -25.97 2.65
N GLN A 26 -23.68 -26.53 1.61
CA GLN A 26 -24.03 -26.24 0.20
C GLN A 26 -24.73 -27.41 -0.53
N ARG A 27 -25.18 -28.45 0.17
CA ARG A 27 -25.87 -29.62 -0.44
C ARG A 27 -27.39 -29.52 -0.53
N GLN A 28 -28.00 -28.36 -0.28
CA GLN A 28 -29.46 -28.20 -0.35
C GLN A 28 -30.00 -27.29 -1.46
N SER A 29 -29.19 -26.85 -2.41
CA SER A 29 -29.69 -26.23 -3.63
C SER A 29 -29.21 -27.06 -4.83
N GLY A 30 -30.17 -27.69 -5.51
CA GLY A 30 -29.91 -28.65 -6.58
C GLY A 30 -29.43 -28.04 -7.89
N ASP A 31 -28.20 -27.57 -7.92
CA ASP A 31 -27.51 -27.17 -9.15
C ASP A 31 -26.30 -28.09 -9.39
N VAL A 32 -26.34 -28.77 -10.53
CA VAL A 32 -25.35 -29.70 -11.02
C VAL A 32 -24.06 -28.95 -11.36
N PHE A 33 -23.06 -28.97 -10.48
CA PHE A 33 -21.73 -28.47 -10.77
C PHE A 33 -20.71 -29.62 -10.86
N SER A 34 -20.11 -29.76 -12.04
CA SER A 34 -18.93 -30.59 -12.31
C SER A 34 -17.77 -30.26 -11.37
N PRO A 35 -17.01 -31.23 -10.83
CA PRO A 35 -15.91 -30.93 -9.88
C PRO A 35 -14.77 -30.19 -10.54
N ARG A 36 -14.64 -28.91 -10.26
CA ARG A 36 -13.47 -28.10 -10.66
C ARG A 36 -12.27 -28.48 -9.78
N LYS A 37 -11.15 -28.81 -10.42
CA LYS A 37 -9.86 -29.08 -9.80
C LYS A 37 -9.50 -27.94 -8.83
N SER A 38 -9.15 -28.27 -7.60
CA SER A 38 -8.83 -27.34 -6.52
C SER A 38 -7.65 -26.42 -6.87
N VAL A 39 -7.79 -25.13 -6.60
CA VAL A 39 -6.76 -24.08 -6.75
C VAL A 39 -5.55 -24.28 -5.82
N VAL A 40 -5.64 -25.22 -4.87
CA VAL A 40 -4.61 -25.51 -3.85
C VAL A 40 -3.30 -26.08 -4.42
N GLY A 41 -3.29 -26.62 -5.64
CA GLY A 41 -2.07 -27.16 -6.29
C GLY A 41 -1.10 -26.13 -6.90
N MET A 42 -1.42 -24.82 -6.86
CA MET A 42 -0.60 -23.78 -7.53
C MET A 42 0.34 -22.99 -6.62
N ILE A 43 0.31 -23.21 -5.31
CA ILE A 43 1.14 -22.46 -4.34
C ILE A 43 2.62 -22.89 -4.33
N PRO A 44 3.02 -24.15 -4.54
CA PRO A 44 4.42 -24.56 -4.51
C PRO A 44 5.32 -23.92 -5.58
N THR A 45 4.78 -23.65 -6.77
CA THR A 45 5.58 -23.10 -7.90
C THR A 45 5.92 -21.62 -7.74
N ARG A 46 5.22 -20.87 -6.89
CA ARG A 46 5.51 -19.45 -6.62
C ARG A 46 6.65 -19.27 -5.62
N LEU A 47 6.69 -20.08 -4.56
CA LEU A 47 7.82 -20.10 -3.62
C LEU A 47 9.13 -20.48 -4.31
N ASP A 48 9.09 -21.41 -5.25
CA ASP A 48 10.27 -21.87 -6.01
C ASP A 48 10.85 -20.75 -6.92
N CYS A 49 10.00 -19.93 -7.51
CA CYS A 49 10.43 -18.75 -8.27
C CYS A 49 11.13 -17.70 -7.40
N PHE A 50 10.57 -17.40 -6.24
CA PHE A 50 11.17 -16.43 -5.30
C PHE A 50 12.45 -16.96 -4.67
N TYR A 51 12.51 -18.24 -4.33
CA TYR A 51 13.70 -18.85 -3.77
C TYR A 51 14.87 -18.87 -4.76
N LYS A 52 14.61 -19.18 -6.01
CA LYS A 52 15.61 -19.14 -7.09
C LYS A 52 16.07 -17.72 -7.41
N PHE A 53 15.18 -16.72 -7.30
CA PHE A 53 15.53 -15.30 -7.43
C PHE A 53 16.44 -14.85 -6.28
N ALA A 54 16.13 -15.19 -5.05
CA ALA A 54 16.97 -14.90 -3.90
C ALA A 54 18.34 -15.61 -4.02
N LEU A 55 18.38 -16.85 -4.53
CA LEU A 55 19.62 -17.59 -4.76
C LEU A 55 20.47 -16.95 -5.88
N ALA A 56 19.86 -16.47 -6.96
CA ALA A 56 20.55 -15.72 -8.03
C ALA A 56 21.15 -14.40 -7.51
N LEU A 57 20.47 -13.74 -6.57
CA LEU A 57 20.94 -12.54 -5.86
C LEU A 57 22.17 -12.84 -5.00
N VAL A 58 22.17 -13.96 -4.25
CA VAL A 58 23.31 -14.39 -3.41
C VAL A 58 24.51 -14.72 -4.31
N VAL A 59 24.31 -15.40 -5.42
CA VAL A 59 25.39 -15.70 -6.38
C VAL A 59 25.98 -14.42 -7.00
N LEU A 60 25.16 -13.38 -7.23
CA LEU A 60 25.64 -12.09 -7.74
C LEU A 60 26.48 -11.31 -6.71
N THR A 61 26.19 -11.45 -5.44
CA THR A 61 26.96 -10.77 -4.38
C THR A 61 28.33 -11.43 -4.11
N GLU A 62 28.45 -12.74 -4.34
CA GLU A 62 29.71 -13.45 -4.15
C GLU A 62 30.65 -13.37 -5.39
N CYS A 63 30.11 -13.02 -6.58
CA CYS A 63 30.88 -12.92 -7.83
C CYS A 63 31.39 -11.52 -8.17
N SER A 64 31.51 -10.61 -7.20
CA SER A 64 31.88 -9.20 -7.42
C SER A 64 33.33 -8.96 -7.89
N SER A 65 34.10 -9.99 -8.16
CA SER A 65 35.54 -9.84 -8.52
C SER A 65 35.92 -10.31 -9.93
N ASN A 66 35.01 -10.85 -10.75
CA ASN A 66 35.34 -11.32 -12.10
C ASN A 66 34.25 -10.95 -13.13
N ASP A 67 34.64 -10.32 -14.25
CA ASP A 67 33.77 -9.91 -15.36
C ASP A 67 32.89 -11.03 -15.94
N VAL A 68 33.34 -12.28 -15.87
CA VAL A 68 32.61 -13.46 -16.39
C VAL A 68 31.35 -13.73 -15.51
N GLY A 69 31.45 -13.57 -14.20
CA GLY A 69 30.31 -13.75 -13.26
C GLY A 69 29.19 -12.74 -13.52
N TYR A 70 29.55 -11.49 -13.78
CA TYR A 70 28.60 -10.40 -14.07
C TYR A 70 27.84 -10.62 -15.38
N VAL A 71 28.54 -11.06 -16.45
CA VAL A 71 27.91 -11.35 -17.75
C VAL A 71 26.96 -12.54 -17.64
N THR A 72 27.37 -13.61 -16.96
CA THR A 72 26.52 -14.80 -16.76
C THR A 72 25.27 -14.47 -15.94
N ALA A 73 25.40 -13.68 -14.89
CA ALA A 73 24.29 -13.22 -14.07
C ALA A 73 23.32 -12.34 -14.87
N ARG A 74 23.82 -11.47 -15.75
CA ARG A 74 22.99 -10.62 -16.62
C ARG A 74 22.22 -11.43 -17.68
N VAL A 75 22.80 -12.48 -18.20
CA VAL A 75 22.14 -13.42 -19.14
C VAL A 75 21.06 -14.23 -18.44
N LEU A 76 21.35 -14.74 -17.24
CA LEU A 76 20.38 -15.44 -16.39
C LEU A 76 19.20 -14.53 -16.01
N LEU A 77 19.44 -13.29 -15.63
CA LEU A 77 18.39 -12.30 -15.32
C LEU A 77 17.50 -12.00 -16.53
N LYS A 78 18.09 -11.86 -17.74
CA LYS A 78 17.31 -11.67 -18.98
C LYS A 78 16.44 -12.89 -19.30
N SER A 79 16.98 -14.09 -19.17
CA SER A 79 16.24 -15.35 -19.38
C SER A 79 15.10 -15.51 -18.36
N TRP A 80 15.36 -15.14 -17.12
CA TRP A 80 14.38 -15.16 -16.04
C TRP A 80 13.27 -14.14 -16.24
N ARG A 81 13.62 -12.92 -16.65
CA ARG A 81 12.65 -11.87 -16.97
C ARG A 81 11.67 -12.37 -18.05
N ARG A 82 12.16 -12.98 -19.13
CA ARG A 82 11.31 -13.55 -20.18
C ARG A 82 10.38 -14.64 -19.65
N LYS A 83 10.89 -15.58 -18.83
CA LYS A 83 10.05 -16.64 -18.23
C LYS A 83 9.01 -16.09 -17.26
N ALA A 84 9.35 -15.07 -16.48
CA ALA A 84 8.41 -14.42 -15.57
C ALA A 84 7.31 -13.64 -16.34
N GLU A 85 7.66 -13.00 -17.45
CA GLU A 85 6.71 -12.34 -18.36
C GLU A 85 5.74 -13.33 -18.99
N GLU A 86 6.24 -14.47 -19.44
CA GLU A 86 5.45 -15.54 -20.02
C GLU A 86 4.52 -16.23 -19.01
N GLN A 87 5.01 -16.51 -17.82
CA GLN A 87 4.20 -17.05 -16.71
C GLN A 87 3.13 -16.07 -16.25
N ARG A 88 3.43 -14.77 -16.21
CA ARG A 88 2.48 -13.71 -15.93
C ARG A 88 1.39 -13.65 -16.99
N ALA A 89 1.75 -13.62 -18.26
CA ALA A 89 0.77 -13.61 -19.36
C ALA A 89 -0.14 -14.84 -19.27
N ASN A 90 0.42 -16.03 -19.03
CA ASN A 90 -0.33 -17.26 -18.84
C ASN A 90 -1.23 -17.25 -17.60
N PHE A 91 -0.79 -16.62 -16.51
CA PHE A 91 -1.60 -16.47 -15.29
C PHE A 91 -2.78 -15.53 -15.53
N PHE A 92 -2.53 -14.33 -16.09
CA PHE A 92 -3.61 -13.37 -16.37
C PHE A 92 -4.58 -13.88 -17.44
N ASN A 93 -4.12 -14.66 -18.42
CA ASN A 93 -4.99 -15.27 -19.41
C ASN A 93 -5.88 -16.40 -18.83
N ARG A 94 -5.51 -16.98 -17.68
CA ARG A 94 -6.27 -18.03 -16.97
C ARG A 94 -7.21 -17.50 -15.89
N LEU A 95 -7.04 -16.23 -15.49
CA LEU A 95 -8.02 -15.60 -14.59
C LEU A 95 -9.36 -15.47 -15.33
N PRO A 96 -10.50 -15.73 -14.65
CA PRO A 96 -11.77 -15.36 -15.22
C PRO A 96 -11.68 -13.88 -15.60
N LYS A 97 -11.92 -13.57 -16.86
CA LYS A 97 -11.96 -12.20 -17.36
C LYS A 97 -13.18 -11.53 -16.74
N ASN A 98 -13.01 -11.01 -15.54
CA ASN A 98 -13.92 -10.02 -15.04
C ASN A 98 -13.70 -8.78 -15.91
N VAL A 99 -14.72 -8.36 -16.62
CA VAL A 99 -14.66 -7.22 -17.56
C VAL A 99 -14.11 -5.98 -16.86
N GLU A 100 -14.44 -5.78 -15.57
CA GLU A 100 -13.91 -4.67 -14.76
C GLU A 100 -12.38 -4.71 -14.55
N SER A 101 -11.72 -5.86 -14.68
CA SER A 101 -10.27 -5.95 -14.48
C SER A 101 -9.43 -5.22 -15.54
N SER A 102 -10.04 -4.89 -16.68
CA SER A 102 -9.42 -4.11 -17.77
C SER A 102 -9.72 -2.62 -17.68
N TYR A 103 -10.66 -2.20 -16.83
CA TYR A 103 -11.11 -0.82 -16.73
C TYR A 103 -10.17 0.05 -15.90
N THR A 104 -10.16 1.33 -16.24
CA THR A 104 -9.60 2.38 -15.39
C THR A 104 -10.52 2.66 -14.20
N THR A 105 -9.99 3.31 -13.16
CA THR A 105 -10.81 3.73 -12.00
C THR A 105 -12.06 4.52 -12.41
N PRO A 106 -11.99 5.54 -13.29
CA PRO A 106 -13.19 6.25 -13.77
C PRO A 106 -14.20 5.34 -14.50
N GLU A 107 -13.72 4.40 -15.32
CA GLU A 107 -14.61 3.48 -16.03
C GLU A 107 -15.34 2.54 -15.07
N VAL A 108 -14.67 2.04 -14.02
CA VAL A 108 -15.33 1.23 -12.98
C VAL A 108 -16.42 2.03 -12.28
N ILE A 109 -16.13 3.28 -11.87
CA ILE A 109 -17.09 4.15 -11.19
C ILE A 109 -18.32 4.39 -12.10
N LYS A 110 -18.07 4.75 -13.36
CA LYS A 110 -19.14 4.98 -14.35
C LYS A 110 -19.99 3.73 -14.59
N ASN A 111 -19.36 2.56 -14.75
CA ASN A 111 -20.09 1.30 -14.96
C ASN A 111 -20.94 0.89 -13.75
N ARG A 112 -20.57 1.35 -12.56
CA ARG A 112 -21.33 1.14 -11.33
C ARG A 112 -22.47 2.16 -11.15
N GLY A 113 -22.71 3.02 -12.16
CA GLY A 113 -23.82 3.96 -12.19
C GLY A 113 -23.60 5.27 -11.48
N TYR A 114 -22.34 5.62 -11.15
CA TYR A 114 -22.00 6.88 -10.50
C TYR A 114 -21.36 7.87 -11.46
N PRO A 115 -21.64 9.17 -11.32
CA PRO A 115 -20.88 10.21 -12.01
C PRO A 115 -19.42 10.18 -11.53
N VAL A 116 -18.50 10.50 -12.43
CA VAL A 116 -17.08 10.60 -12.10
C VAL A 116 -16.44 11.77 -12.82
N GLU A 117 -15.61 12.49 -12.11
CA GLU A 117 -14.79 13.59 -12.63
C GLU A 117 -13.31 13.24 -12.49
N THR A 118 -12.54 13.44 -13.55
CA THR A 118 -11.08 13.34 -13.49
C THR A 118 -10.51 14.74 -13.34
N ARG A 119 -9.74 14.96 -12.27
CA ARG A 119 -9.11 16.23 -11.95
C ARG A 119 -7.58 16.06 -11.92
N HIS A 120 -6.86 17.14 -12.19
CA HIS A 120 -5.42 17.16 -12.16
C HIS A 120 -4.94 18.26 -11.24
N VAL A 121 -3.99 17.95 -10.37
CA VAL A 121 -3.34 18.89 -9.48
C VAL A 121 -1.83 18.87 -9.71
N ALA A 122 -1.22 20.03 -9.87
CA ALA A 122 0.22 20.17 -9.92
C ALA A 122 0.76 20.37 -8.50
N THR A 123 1.80 19.65 -8.15
CA THR A 123 2.58 19.89 -6.94
C THR A 123 3.53 21.05 -7.17
N ASP A 124 4.02 21.67 -6.11
CA ASP A 124 4.98 22.79 -6.17
C ASP A 124 6.32 22.39 -6.78
N ASP A 125 6.72 21.11 -6.65
CA ASP A 125 7.90 20.54 -7.30
C ASP A 125 7.64 20.02 -8.73
N GLY A 126 6.40 20.17 -9.25
CA GLY A 126 6.05 20.03 -10.67
C GLY A 126 5.43 18.70 -11.09
N TYR A 127 5.15 17.75 -10.20
CA TYR A 127 4.38 16.55 -10.54
C TYR A 127 2.92 16.88 -10.79
N ILE A 128 2.30 16.18 -11.74
CA ILE A 128 0.88 16.33 -12.07
C ILE A 128 0.19 15.04 -11.63
N LEU A 129 -0.63 15.16 -10.59
CA LEU A 129 -1.37 14.07 -9.96
C LEU A 129 -2.80 14.05 -10.50
N GLU A 130 -3.29 12.87 -10.89
CA GLU A 130 -4.66 12.68 -11.32
C GLU A 130 -5.51 12.21 -10.14
N LEU A 131 -6.62 12.92 -9.87
CA LEU A 131 -7.58 12.61 -8.84
C LEU A 131 -8.90 12.18 -9.50
N HIS A 132 -9.60 11.24 -8.87
CA HIS A 132 -10.94 10.83 -9.31
C HIS A 132 -11.98 11.25 -8.28
N ARG A 133 -12.91 12.10 -8.68
CA ARG A 133 -14.00 12.58 -7.82
C ARG A 133 -15.30 11.87 -8.18
N ILE A 134 -16.00 11.38 -7.17
CA ILE A 134 -17.39 10.97 -7.26
C ILE A 134 -18.18 12.09 -6.58
N PRO A 135 -18.77 13.01 -7.36
CA PRO A 135 -19.52 14.13 -6.80
C PRO A 135 -20.77 13.65 -6.06
N PRO A 136 -21.24 14.38 -5.06
CA PRO A 136 -22.44 14.02 -4.30
C PRO A 136 -23.65 13.96 -5.22
N GLN A 137 -24.52 12.98 -4.99
CA GLN A 137 -25.74 12.80 -5.81
C GLN A 137 -26.84 13.79 -5.43
N SER A 138 -26.83 14.31 -4.20
CA SER A 138 -27.79 15.32 -3.75
C SER A 138 -27.23 16.72 -3.94
N SER A 139 -28.05 17.61 -4.53
CA SER A 139 -27.71 19.02 -4.75
C SER A 139 -28.03 19.94 -3.56
N THR A 140 -28.60 19.42 -2.49
CA THR A 140 -29.02 20.25 -1.35
C THR A 140 -27.89 20.43 -0.34
N GLY A 141 -27.46 21.69 -0.14
CA GLY A 141 -26.50 22.09 0.88
C GLY A 141 -25.04 21.67 0.62
N PRO A 142 -24.12 22.20 1.43
CA PRO A 142 -22.70 21.86 1.36
C PRO A 142 -22.46 20.44 1.89
N LYS A 143 -21.72 19.62 1.16
CA LYS A 143 -21.45 18.21 1.47
C LYS A 143 -20.14 18.01 2.21
N SER A 144 -20.08 17.00 3.07
CA SER A 144 -18.82 16.58 3.69
C SER A 144 -17.91 15.90 2.66
N VAL A 145 -16.66 16.32 2.66
CA VAL A 145 -15.64 15.88 1.69
C VAL A 145 -14.81 14.78 2.32
N VAL A 146 -14.60 13.69 1.59
CA VAL A 146 -13.76 12.56 2.02
C VAL A 146 -12.70 12.28 0.97
N LEU A 147 -11.43 12.33 1.38
CA LEU A 147 -10.27 11.94 0.58
C LEU A 147 -9.82 10.54 0.97
N LEU A 148 -9.77 9.64 0.00
CA LEU A 148 -9.27 8.26 0.15
C LEU A 148 -7.88 8.15 -0.47
N MET A 149 -6.86 7.77 0.32
CA MET A 149 -5.47 7.65 -0.11
C MET A 149 -4.96 6.22 0.04
N HIS A 150 -4.46 5.68 -1.05
CA HIS A 150 -4.04 4.29 -1.20
C HIS A 150 -2.67 3.97 -0.55
N GLY A 151 -2.32 2.68 -0.45
CA GLY A 151 -1.04 2.19 0.01
C GLY A 151 0.06 2.17 -1.06
N VAL A 152 1.21 1.61 -0.70
CA VAL A 152 2.33 1.42 -1.64
C VAL A 152 1.95 0.45 -2.76
N LEU A 153 2.39 0.76 -4.00
CA LEU A 153 2.13 -0.05 -5.20
C LEU A 153 0.64 -0.16 -5.60
N GLU A 154 -0.21 0.67 -5.02
CA GLU A 154 -1.64 0.74 -5.29
C GLU A 154 -1.98 1.98 -6.14
N SER A 155 -3.26 2.22 -6.33
CA SER A 155 -3.83 3.42 -6.95
C SER A 155 -5.23 3.68 -6.41
N SER A 156 -5.87 4.76 -6.85
CA SER A 156 -7.28 5.05 -6.57
C SER A 156 -8.23 3.85 -6.82
N GLY A 157 -7.86 2.91 -7.70
CA GLY A 157 -8.63 1.70 -7.98
C GLY A 157 -8.73 0.72 -6.81
N THR A 158 -7.84 0.80 -5.83
CA THR A 158 -7.87 -0.09 -4.66
C THR A 158 -9.17 0.03 -3.86
N TRP A 159 -9.76 1.23 -3.86
CA TRP A 159 -11.01 1.55 -3.17
C TRP A 159 -12.26 0.99 -3.86
N LEU A 160 -12.10 0.36 -5.04
CA LEU A 160 -13.16 -0.18 -5.88
C LEU A 160 -13.03 -1.70 -6.12
N VAL A 161 -12.10 -2.38 -5.46
CA VAL A 161 -11.85 -3.83 -5.65
C VAL A 161 -13.07 -4.67 -5.26
N ASN A 162 -13.75 -4.30 -4.20
CA ASN A 162 -14.99 -4.95 -3.77
C ASN A 162 -16.19 -4.48 -4.63
N PRO A 163 -17.26 -5.29 -4.73
CA PRO A 163 -18.55 -4.85 -5.28
C PRO A 163 -19.06 -3.58 -4.60
N SER A 164 -19.94 -2.82 -5.26
CA SER A 164 -20.44 -1.52 -4.74
C SER A 164 -21.01 -1.60 -3.33
N SER A 165 -21.65 -2.71 -2.97
CA SER A 165 -22.21 -2.95 -1.62
C SER A 165 -21.16 -3.09 -0.51
N ARG A 166 -19.88 -3.24 -0.85
CA ARG A 166 -18.76 -3.44 0.09
C ARG A 166 -17.53 -2.58 -0.25
N SER A 167 -17.64 -1.69 -1.23
CA SER A 167 -16.58 -0.75 -1.59
C SER A 167 -16.73 0.54 -0.80
N LEU A 168 -15.72 0.95 -0.03
CA LEU A 168 -15.82 2.16 0.79
C LEU A 168 -16.15 3.39 -0.03
N ALA A 169 -15.52 3.56 -1.20
CA ALA A 169 -15.81 4.68 -2.10
C ALA A 169 -17.28 4.70 -2.54
N MET A 170 -17.86 3.54 -2.87
CA MET A 170 -19.26 3.45 -3.29
C MET A 170 -20.23 3.63 -2.12
N LEU A 171 -19.92 3.11 -0.95
CA LEU A 171 -20.72 3.30 0.26
C LEU A 171 -20.80 4.77 0.67
N LEU A 172 -19.69 5.49 0.62
CA LEU A 172 -19.64 6.94 0.87
C LEU A 172 -20.44 7.71 -0.19
N ALA A 173 -20.24 7.39 -1.47
CA ALA A 173 -20.96 8.03 -2.57
C ALA A 173 -22.48 7.79 -2.49
N SER A 174 -22.93 6.59 -2.08
CA SER A 174 -24.35 6.27 -1.90
C SER A 174 -25.00 7.09 -0.77
N GLN A 175 -24.21 7.56 0.18
CA GLN A 175 -24.63 8.44 1.28
C GLN A 175 -24.47 9.93 0.95
N SER A 176 -24.15 10.27 -0.31
CA SER A 176 -24.00 11.64 -0.80
C SER A 176 -22.78 12.41 -0.24
N TYR A 177 -21.76 11.73 0.22
CA TYR A 177 -20.46 12.37 0.44
C TYR A 177 -19.83 12.83 -0.88
N ASP A 178 -19.03 13.89 -0.84
CA ASP A 178 -18.14 14.29 -1.93
C ASP A 178 -16.85 13.48 -1.83
N VAL A 179 -16.74 12.41 -2.62
CA VAL A 179 -15.68 11.41 -2.50
C VAL A 179 -14.55 11.68 -3.48
N TRP A 180 -13.33 11.80 -2.97
CA TRP A 180 -12.12 12.00 -3.75
C TRP A 180 -11.16 10.82 -3.57
N LEU A 181 -10.71 10.26 -4.67
CA LEU A 181 -9.72 9.18 -4.70
C LEU A 181 -8.40 9.75 -5.21
N GLY A 182 -7.41 9.83 -4.33
CA GLY A 182 -6.10 10.35 -4.66
C GLY A 182 -5.18 9.32 -5.32
N ASN A 183 -4.12 9.83 -5.96
CA ASN A 183 -3.06 9.03 -6.54
C ASN A 183 -1.71 9.67 -6.24
N PHE A 184 -0.76 8.92 -5.68
CA PHE A 184 0.61 9.37 -5.46
C PHE A 184 1.39 9.45 -6.76
N ARG A 185 2.39 10.36 -6.81
CA ARG A 185 3.37 10.45 -7.89
C ARG A 185 3.95 9.09 -8.27
N GLY A 186 4.12 8.85 -9.55
CA GLY A 186 4.72 7.63 -10.08
C GLY A 186 3.74 6.47 -10.31
N ASN A 187 2.53 6.45 -9.73
CA ASN A 187 1.56 5.42 -10.05
C ASN A 187 0.97 5.62 -11.46
N ARG A 188 0.15 4.67 -11.95
CA ARG A 188 -0.35 4.69 -13.34
C ARG A 188 -1.11 5.97 -13.72
N TYR A 189 -1.64 6.71 -12.77
CA TYR A 189 -2.42 7.95 -12.97
C TYR A 189 -1.59 9.22 -12.74
N ALA A 190 -0.38 9.13 -12.17
CA ALA A 190 0.42 10.28 -11.78
C ALA A 190 1.86 10.19 -12.32
N ARG A 191 2.00 9.90 -13.63
CA ARG A 191 3.28 9.82 -14.36
C ARG A 191 3.50 11.00 -15.28
N LYS A 192 3.07 12.19 -14.85
CA LYS A 192 3.29 13.46 -15.58
C LYS A 192 4.04 14.43 -14.68
N HIS A 193 4.85 15.28 -15.30
CA HIS A 193 5.61 16.35 -14.65
C HIS A 193 5.77 17.52 -15.62
N VAL A 194 5.86 18.74 -15.12
CA VAL A 194 6.00 19.95 -15.96
C VAL A 194 7.26 19.95 -16.82
N SER A 195 8.34 19.28 -16.37
CA SER A 195 9.63 19.25 -17.08
C SER A 195 10.32 17.87 -17.13
N LEU A 196 10.04 16.96 -16.15
CA LEU A 196 10.70 15.67 -16.07
C LEU A 196 9.99 14.61 -16.93
N ASN A 197 10.81 13.72 -17.51
CA ASN A 197 10.29 12.63 -18.34
C ASN A 197 10.25 11.32 -17.53
N PRO A 198 9.10 10.62 -17.43
CA PRO A 198 8.98 9.38 -16.68
C PRO A 198 9.79 8.20 -17.24
N LYS A 199 10.37 8.34 -18.45
CA LYS A 199 11.34 7.38 -19.00
C LYS A 199 12.76 7.60 -18.49
N ARG A 200 13.02 8.65 -17.72
CA ARG A 200 14.32 9.02 -17.18
C ARG A 200 14.35 8.86 -15.66
N ALA A 201 15.49 8.45 -15.11
CA ALA A 201 15.68 8.21 -13.68
C ALA A 201 15.36 9.44 -12.81
N GLN A 202 15.56 10.65 -13.36
CA GLN A 202 15.31 11.89 -12.65
C GLN A 202 13.85 12.03 -12.15
N PHE A 203 12.89 11.56 -12.95
CA PHE A 203 11.47 11.54 -12.58
C PHE A 203 11.19 10.67 -11.34
N TRP A 204 11.99 9.65 -11.08
CA TRP A 204 11.79 8.66 -10.03
C TRP A 204 12.62 8.92 -8.77
N LYS A 205 13.21 10.11 -8.64
CA LYS A 205 13.95 10.53 -7.45
C LYS A 205 13.02 11.11 -6.40
N PHE A 206 12.19 10.26 -5.80
CA PHE A 206 11.31 10.63 -4.70
C PHE A 206 11.12 9.44 -3.74
N SER A 207 10.91 9.74 -2.50
CA SER A 207 10.69 8.84 -1.36
C SER A 207 9.32 9.09 -0.72
N TRP A 208 9.07 8.61 0.49
CA TRP A 208 7.87 8.98 1.26
C TRP A 208 7.88 10.47 1.60
N ASP A 209 9.08 11.03 1.75
CA ASP A 209 9.28 12.41 2.16
C ASP A 209 8.69 13.38 1.14
N GLU A 210 8.98 13.18 -0.15
CA GLU A 210 8.44 14.02 -1.23
C GLU A 210 6.94 13.81 -1.43
N ILE A 211 6.43 12.59 -1.22
CA ILE A 211 4.98 12.34 -1.29
C ILE A 211 4.27 13.08 -0.15
N GLY A 212 4.79 13.00 1.08
CA GLY A 212 4.23 13.70 2.23
C GLY A 212 4.38 15.21 2.16
N ASP A 213 5.51 15.69 1.64
CA ASP A 213 5.85 17.12 1.59
C ASP A 213 5.14 17.88 0.47
N HIS A 214 4.90 17.22 -0.65
CA HIS A 214 4.39 17.89 -1.86
C HIS A 214 3.02 17.36 -2.31
N ASP A 215 2.84 16.02 -2.41
CA ASP A 215 1.59 15.46 -2.96
C ASP A 215 0.41 15.71 -2.03
N ILE A 216 0.54 15.39 -0.74
CA ILE A 216 -0.55 15.49 0.23
C ILE A 216 -1.01 16.94 0.40
N PRO A 217 -0.11 17.94 0.61
CA PRO A 217 -0.51 19.35 0.67
C PRO A 217 -1.21 19.83 -0.59
N ALA A 218 -0.67 19.47 -1.78
CA ALA A 218 -1.27 19.86 -3.05
C ALA A 218 -2.68 19.30 -3.21
N ILE A 219 -2.89 18.01 -2.90
CA ILE A 219 -4.19 17.36 -2.99
C ILE A 219 -5.20 17.97 -2.02
N ILE A 220 -4.84 18.12 -0.73
CA ILE A 220 -5.75 18.68 0.28
C ILE A 220 -6.16 20.11 -0.10
N ASN A 221 -5.19 20.97 -0.41
CA ASN A 221 -5.46 22.37 -0.75
C ASN A 221 -6.31 22.49 -2.02
N TYR A 222 -6.03 21.66 -3.04
CA TYR A 222 -6.81 21.63 -4.28
C TYR A 222 -8.27 21.25 -4.01
N ILE A 223 -8.51 20.17 -3.25
CA ILE A 223 -9.86 19.69 -2.94
C ILE A 223 -10.64 20.75 -2.15
N LEU A 224 -10.04 21.36 -1.14
CA LEU A 224 -10.70 22.38 -0.33
C LEU A 224 -11.04 23.62 -1.16
N LYS A 225 -10.18 24.03 -2.10
CA LYS A 225 -10.44 25.12 -3.05
C LYS A 225 -11.59 24.78 -3.98
N GLU A 226 -11.59 23.58 -4.59
CA GLU A 226 -12.62 23.14 -5.55
C GLU A 226 -14.00 22.98 -4.91
N THR A 227 -14.04 22.55 -3.66
CA THR A 227 -15.30 22.29 -2.94
C THR A 227 -15.79 23.49 -2.13
N GLY A 228 -14.98 24.52 -1.94
CA GLY A 228 -15.25 25.65 -1.06
C GLY A 228 -15.35 25.29 0.41
N ARG A 229 -14.84 24.09 0.80
CA ARG A 229 -14.85 23.63 2.20
C ARG A 229 -13.57 24.06 2.90
N SER A 230 -13.67 24.29 4.21
CA SER A 230 -12.50 24.59 5.06
C SER A 230 -11.79 23.36 5.56
N LYS A 231 -12.47 22.20 5.59
CA LYS A 231 -11.95 20.94 6.09
C LYS A 231 -12.44 19.77 5.25
N LEU A 232 -11.72 18.65 5.33
CA LEU A 232 -12.08 17.36 4.78
C LEU A 232 -11.74 16.22 5.77
N SER A 233 -12.37 15.07 5.60
CA SER A 233 -11.96 13.83 6.25
C SER A 233 -10.97 13.09 5.35
N TYR A 234 -9.92 12.55 5.95
CA TYR A 234 -8.88 11.79 5.27
C TYR A 234 -8.93 10.33 5.70
N ILE A 235 -9.00 9.40 4.75
CA ILE A 235 -8.92 7.97 5.03
C ILE A 235 -7.72 7.42 4.28
N GLY A 236 -6.73 6.93 5.00
CA GLY A 236 -5.52 6.34 4.45
C GLY A 236 -5.43 4.84 4.67
N HIS A 237 -4.84 4.12 3.72
CA HIS A 237 -4.43 2.74 3.90
C HIS A 237 -2.90 2.64 3.87
N SER A 238 -2.30 1.93 4.85
CA SER A 238 -0.87 1.61 4.85
C SER A 238 0.02 2.86 4.69
N LEU A 239 0.82 2.95 3.60
CA LEU A 239 1.65 4.11 3.27
C LEU A 239 0.83 5.40 3.16
N GLY A 240 -0.45 5.32 2.75
CA GLY A 240 -1.33 6.48 2.72
C GLY A 240 -1.48 7.17 4.08
N CYS A 241 -1.34 6.42 5.18
CA CYS A 241 -1.30 6.99 6.52
C CYS A 241 0.09 7.61 6.84
N GLY A 242 1.17 6.90 6.49
CA GLY A 242 2.54 7.37 6.76
C GLY A 242 2.83 8.73 6.11
N VAL A 243 2.47 8.89 4.83
CA VAL A 243 2.67 10.17 4.14
C VAL A 243 1.74 11.28 4.62
N PHE A 244 0.54 10.93 5.14
CA PHE A 244 -0.29 11.88 5.87
C PHE A 244 0.42 12.41 7.11
N PHE A 245 1.00 11.54 7.93
CA PHE A 245 1.73 11.96 9.11
C PHE A 245 2.92 12.87 8.76
N ILE A 246 3.68 12.52 7.71
CA ILE A 246 4.77 13.37 7.21
C ILE A 246 4.24 14.76 6.83
N ALA A 247 3.13 14.83 6.07
CA ALA A 247 2.51 16.09 5.68
C ALA A 247 2.09 16.94 6.87
N MET A 248 1.43 16.35 7.87
CA MET A 248 0.98 17.07 9.08
C MET A 248 2.14 17.61 9.93
N ILE A 249 3.28 16.93 9.91
CA ILE A 249 4.50 17.34 10.64
C ILE A 249 5.23 18.46 9.89
N LYS A 250 5.35 18.33 8.56
CA LYS A 250 6.06 19.32 7.72
C LYS A 250 5.24 20.57 7.44
N HIS A 251 3.90 20.43 7.39
CA HIS A 251 2.92 21.49 7.11
C HIS A 251 1.89 21.56 8.26
N PRO A 252 2.27 22.08 9.43
CA PRO A 252 1.40 22.05 10.63
C PRO A 252 0.03 22.70 10.44
N GLU A 253 -0.07 23.67 9.53
CA GLU A 253 -1.32 24.34 9.18
C GLU A 253 -2.36 23.41 8.55
N LEU A 254 -1.95 22.28 7.96
CA LEU A 254 -2.87 21.30 7.39
C LEU A 254 -3.67 20.55 8.47
N ASN A 255 -3.13 20.43 9.68
CA ASN A 255 -3.85 19.77 10.77
C ASN A 255 -5.22 20.41 11.02
N ALA A 256 -5.32 21.74 10.93
CA ALA A 256 -6.57 22.46 11.10
C ALA A 256 -7.59 22.23 9.96
N LYS A 257 -7.15 21.70 8.82
CA LYS A 257 -7.97 21.39 7.63
C LYS A 257 -8.54 19.97 7.64
N ILE A 258 -8.30 19.19 8.70
CA ILE A 258 -8.75 17.81 8.83
C ILE A 258 -9.85 17.70 9.88
N ASP A 259 -11.01 17.17 9.49
CA ASP A 259 -12.10 16.84 10.41
C ASP A 259 -11.82 15.52 11.14
N ALA A 260 -11.43 14.51 10.39
CA ALA A 260 -11.05 13.19 10.90
C ALA A 260 -10.00 12.56 9.98
N MET A 261 -8.94 12.02 10.56
CA MET A 261 -8.01 11.10 9.89
C MET A 261 -8.31 9.68 10.35
N VAL A 262 -8.69 8.81 9.42
CA VAL A 262 -8.91 7.39 9.67
C VAL A 262 -7.80 6.58 9.03
N GLY A 263 -6.96 5.97 9.85
CA GLY A 263 -5.86 5.12 9.41
C GLY A 263 -6.26 3.65 9.41
N LEU A 264 -6.21 3.04 8.23
CA LEU A 264 -6.41 1.61 8.01
C LEU A 264 -5.06 0.93 7.87
N ALA A 265 -4.69 0.05 8.80
CA ALA A 265 -3.36 -0.56 8.89
C ALA A 265 -2.23 0.49 8.74
N PRO A 266 -2.16 1.53 9.59
CA PRO A 266 -1.37 2.72 9.36
C PRO A 266 0.12 2.46 9.47
N LEU A 267 0.86 2.72 8.37
CA LEU A 267 2.32 2.66 8.35
C LEU A 267 2.92 3.84 9.13
N SER A 268 3.90 3.53 9.97
CA SER A 268 4.78 4.49 10.66
C SER A 268 6.15 3.86 10.90
N SER A 269 6.40 3.27 12.08
CA SER A 269 7.50 2.34 12.30
C SER A 269 7.31 1.07 11.45
N PHE A 270 8.40 0.41 11.12
CA PHE A 270 8.41 -0.85 10.37
C PHE A 270 9.35 -1.87 11.01
N ALA A 271 9.58 -1.74 12.32
CA ALA A 271 10.56 -2.50 13.08
C ALA A 271 10.25 -3.99 13.18
N ASN A 272 8.97 -4.33 13.26
CA ASN A 272 8.50 -5.68 13.59
C ASN A 272 7.98 -6.46 12.38
N PHE A 273 8.32 -6.03 11.17
CA PHE A 273 7.93 -6.69 9.93
C PHE A 273 8.38 -8.15 9.89
N THR A 274 7.45 -9.09 9.69
CA THR A 274 7.72 -10.52 9.87
C THR A 274 7.88 -11.33 8.59
N THR A 275 7.70 -10.72 7.41
CA THR A 275 7.83 -11.44 6.15
C THR A 275 9.29 -11.77 5.85
N ALA A 276 9.64 -13.06 5.87
CA ALA A 276 11.02 -13.58 5.77
C ALA A 276 11.80 -13.01 4.57
N LEU A 277 11.13 -12.76 3.44
CA LEU A 277 11.76 -12.21 2.24
C LEU A 277 12.38 -10.82 2.49
N PHE A 278 11.67 -9.90 3.17
CA PHE A 278 12.20 -8.57 3.47
C PHE A 278 13.31 -8.60 4.53
N ARG A 279 13.22 -9.52 5.51
CA ARG A 279 14.30 -9.70 6.50
C ARG A 279 15.62 -10.12 5.85
N ILE A 280 15.56 -10.91 4.77
CA ILE A 280 16.73 -11.31 3.98
C ILE A 280 17.23 -10.14 3.10
N LEU A 281 16.32 -9.30 2.60
CA LEU A 281 16.63 -8.25 1.63
C LEU A 281 16.96 -6.89 2.27
N ALA A 282 16.48 -6.63 3.49
CA ALA A 282 16.71 -5.36 4.20
C ALA A 282 18.18 -4.95 4.36
N PRO A 283 19.14 -5.88 4.67
CA PRO A 283 20.57 -5.53 4.72
C PRO A 283 21.15 -5.08 3.38
N PHE A 284 20.45 -5.37 2.28
CA PHE A 284 20.90 -5.09 0.90
C PHE A 284 20.14 -3.89 0.29
N GLY A 285 19.66 -2.94 1.11
CA GLY A 285 18.89 -1.78 0.64
C GLY A 285 19.50 -1.07 -0.57
N LYS A 286 20.84 -0.88 -0.57
CA LYS A 286 21.56 -0.29 -1.69
C LYS A 286 21.58 -1.18 -2.94
N LEU A 287 21.61 -2.51 -2.78
CA LEU A 287 21.51 -3.47 -3.87
C LEU A 287 20.11 -3.45 -4.50
N PHE A 288 19.07 -3.18 -3.70
CA PHE A 288 17.72 -2.94 -4.21
C PHE A 288 17.66 -1.70 -5.11
N GLU A 289 18.33 -0.62 -4.76
CA GLU A 289 18.42 0.58 -5.59
C GLU A 289 19.00 0.27 -6.98
N ASP A 290 19.97 -0.65 -7.05
CA ASP A 290 20.62 -1.05 -8.30
C ASP A 290 19.80 -2.09 -9.11
N LEU A 291 18.97 -2.90 -8.46
CA LEU A 291 18.24 -4.01 -9.08
C LEU A 291 16.81 -3.67 -9.49
N ILE A 292 16.12 -2.77 -8.80
CA ILE A 292 14.74 -2.38 -9.15
C ILE A 292 14.63 -1.75 -10.55
N PRO A 293 15.58 -0.93 -11.04
CA PRO A 293 15.59 -0.47 -12.44
C PRO A 293 15.65 -1.62 -13.45
N LEU A 294 16.26 -2.77 -13.09
CA LEU A 294 16.33 -3.98 -13.89
C LEU A 294 15.00 -4.78 -13.89
N MET A 295 14.20 -4.66 -12.85
CA MET A 295 12.88 -5.31 -12.74
C MET A 295 11.79 -4.60 -13.56
N GLY A 296 12.07 -3.40 -14.05
CA GLY A 296 11.22 -2.63 -14.97
C GLY A 296 9.98 -2.04 -14.29
N SER A 297 9.79 -0.75 -14.46
CA SER A 297 8.68 0.08 -13.93
C SER A 297 7.26 -0.38 -14.31
N ASN A 298 7.12 -1.41 -15.12
CA ASN A 298 5.83 -1.93 -15.59
C ASN A 298 5.23 -3.03 -14.71
N TYR A 299 5.93 -3.54 -13.69
CA TYR A 299 5.50 -4.69 -12.91
C TYR A 299 4.75 -4.32 -11.62
N LEU A 300 5.02 -3.16 -11.09
CA LEU A 300 4.38 -2.62 -9.90
C LEU A 300 3.53 -1.44 -10.36
N MET A 301 2.41 -1.14 -9.72
CA MET A 301 1.48 -0.07 -10.09
C MET A 301 2.15 1.32 -10.18
N GLY A 302 3.48 1.36 -10.11
CA GLY A 302 4.36 2.50 -10.26
C GLY A 302 4.63 3.19 -8.91
N THR A 303 5.86 3.00 -8.45
CA THR A 303 6.47 3.82 -7.40
C THR A 303 7.96 3.93 -7.68
N SER A 304 8.66 4.77 -6.94
CA SER A 304 10.12 4.91 -7.08
C SER A 304 10.88 3.84 -6.28
N VAL A 305 12.15 3.67 -6.64
CA VAL A 305 13.08 2.84 -5.86
C VAL A 305 13.27 3.36 -4.45
N PRO A 306 13.49 4.68 -4.22
CA PRO A 306 13.62 5.22 -2.87
C PRO A 306 12.41 4.97 -1.99
N VAL A 307 11.18 4.98 -2.52
CA VAL A 307 9.97 4.61 -1.75
C VAL A 307 10.09 3.19 -1.18
N ILE A 308 10.56 2.23 -1.98
CA ILE A 308 10.74 0.84 -1.51
C ILE A 308 11.94 0.71 -0.58
N ALA A 309 13.05 1.39 -0.89
CA ALA A 309 14.25 1.38 -0.07
C ALA A 309 13.98 1.95 1.35
N GLN A 310 13.13 2.96 1.47
CA GLN A 310 12.79 3.57 2.75
C GLN A 310 12.06 2.59 3.70
N PHE A 311 11.30 1.60 3.19
CA PHE A 311 10.80 0.51 4.04
C PHE A 311 11.95 -0.27 4.69
N ALA A 312 12.96 -0.66 3.90
CA ALA A 312 14.12 -1.37 4.42
C ALA A 312 14.93 -0.53 5.41
N GLN A 313 15.08 0.77 5.14
CA GLN A 313 15.77 1.71 6.04
C GLN A 313 15.03 1.86 7.37
N ASN A 314 13.70 2.01 7.35
CA ASN A 314 12.90 2.09 8.58
C ASN A 314 12.89 0.75 9.34
N TYR A 315 12.91 -0.41 8.64
CA TYR A 315 13.09 -1.71 9.27
C TYR A 315 14.44 -1.81 10.01
N ALA A 316 15.52 -1.39 9.37
CA ALA A 316 16.87 -1.43 9.97
C ALA A 316 17.02 -0.42 11.12
N ALA A 317 16.27 0.68 11.10
CA ALA A 317 16.31 1.71 12.15
C ALA A 317 15.58 1.31 13.43
N GLY A 318 14.68 0.31 13.38
CA GLY A 318 13.89 -0.16 14.53
C GLY A 318 12.63 0.68 14.77
N GLU A 319 12.24 0.87 16.02
CA GLU A 319 11.04 1.61 16.43
C GLU A 319 11.22 3.13 16.22
N ILE A 320 11.33 3.54 14.97
CA ILE A 320 11.52 4.93 14.56
C ILE A 320 10.71 5.17 13.29
N PHE A 321 10.11 6.34 13.18
CA PHE A 321 9.59 6.87 11.95
C PHE A 321 10.51 7.99 11.47
N GLN A 322 11.19 7.78 10.34
CA GLN A 322 12.24 8.69 9.87
C GLN A 322 12.20 8.93 8.36
N ALA A 323 12.81 10.04 7.98
CA ALA A 323 13.05 10.45 6.62
C ALA A 323 14.00 9.46 5.89
N TYR A 324 14.08 9.59 4.58
CA TYR A 324 14.94 8.77 3.74
C TYR A 324 16.42 8.93 4.12
N ASP A 325 17.12 7.82 4.27
CA ASP A 325 18.57 7.84 4.57
C ASP A 325 19.39 7.88 3.29
N TYR A 326 19.95 9.05 2.99
CA TYR A 326 20.88 9.29 1.86
C TYR A 326 22.33 8.85 2.18
N GLY A 327 22.57 8.21 3.32
CA GLY A 327 23.90 7.99 3.89
C GLY A 327 24.49 9.28 4.48
N TRP A 328 25.54 9.16 5.31
CA TRP A 328 26.04 10.26 6.14
C TRP A 328 26.33 11.56 5.36
N LYS A 329 26.93 11.49 4.15
CA LYS A 329 27.19 12.66 3.30
C LYS A 329 25.91 13.27 2.73
N GLY A 330 25.02 12.41 2.21
CA GLY A 330 23.75 12.85 1.64
C GLY A 330 22.85 13.45 2.71
N ASN A 331 22.77 12.83 3.89
CA ASN A 331 22.02 13.36 5.03
C ASN A 331 22.52 14.73 5.48
N LEU A 332 23.86 14.91 5.52
CA LEU A 332 24.44 16.21 5.87
C LEU A 332 24.03 17.30 4.86
N MET A 333 24.00 16.98 3.58
CA MET A 333 23.55 17.93 2.53
C MET A 333 22.04 18.19 2.59
N GLN A 334 21.23 17.16 2.84
CA GLN A 334 19.77 17.23 2.80
C GLN A 334 19.17 17.75 4.11
N TYR A 335 19.73 17.37 5.25
CA TYR A 335 19.15 17.59 6.57
C TYR A 335 20.04 18.41 7.51
N GLY A 336 21.27 18.72 7.12
CA GLY A 336 22.26 19.34 8.02
C GLY A 336 22.73 18.43 9.16
N SER A 337 22.44 17.13 9.07
CA SER A 337 22.76 16.09 10.06
C SER A 337 23.35 14.86 9.36
N THR A 338 24.23 14.13 10.00
CA THR A 338 24.76 12.87 9.46
C THR A 338 23.77 11.69 9.51
N LYS A 339 22.62 11.88 10.21
CA LYS A 339 21.52 10.91 10.32
C LYS A 339 20.26 11.50 9.71
N PRO A 340 19.33 10.66 9.20
CA PRO A 340 18.04 11.13 8.71
C PRO A 340 17.23 11.79 9.84
N LEU A 341 16.31 12.69 9.44
CA LEU A 341 15.40 13.34 10.37
C LEU A 341 14.41 12.33 10.94
N LYS A 342 14.13 12.42 12.23
CA LYS A 342 13.04 11.69 12.88
C LYS A 342 11.76 12.50 12.78
N TYR A 343 10.67 11.87 12.39
CA TYR A 343 9.35 12.46 12.37
C TYR A 343 8.72 12.38 13.75
N ASP A 344 8.45 13.54 14.34
CA ASP A 344 7.78 13.67 15.62
C ASP A 344 6.26 13.57 15.43
N LEU A 345 5.72 12.37 15.64
CA LEU A 345 4.29 12.08 15.52
C LEU A 345 3.42 12.84 16.56
N GLY A 346 4.02 13.36 17.62
CA GLY A 346 3.35 14.25 18.59
C GLY A 346 2.86 15.56 17.96
N LYS A 347 3.45 15.97 16.83
CA LYS A 347 3.03 17.15 16.05
C LYS A 347 1.80 16.93 15.18
N VAL A 348 1.31 15.70 15.07
CA VAL A 348 0.05 15.40 14.38
C VAL A 348 -1.10 15.77 15.33
N THR A 349 -1.64 16.98 15.15
CA THR A 349 -2.73 17.51 15.99
C THR A 349 -4.12 17.34 15.37
N ALA A 350 -4.21 16.89 14.12
CA ALA A 350 -5.46 16.43 13.51
C ALA A 350 -6.05 15.27 14.32
N PRO A 351 -7.40 15.13 14.41
CA PRO A 351 -8.03 13.98 15.09
C PRO A 351 -7.73 12.67 14.36
N VAL A 352 -7.07 11.72 15.01
CA VAL A 352 -6.67 10.43 14.41
C VAL A 352 -7.46 9.28 15.02
N TYR A 353 -8.01 8.44 14.16
CA TYR A 353 -8.65 7.16 14.46
C TYR A 353 -7.88 6.04 13.78
N VAL A 354 -7.57 4.96 14.48
CA VAL A 354 -6.73 3.88 13.97
C VAL A 354 -7.47 2.56 13.95
N PHE A 355 -7.46 1.88 12.80
CA PHE A 355 -7.90 0.50 12.67
C PHE A 355 -6.71 -0.39 12.28
N SER A 356 -6.45 -1.44 13.08
CA SER A 356 -5.33 -2.35 12.90
C SER A 356 -5.78 -3.80 12.81
N GLY A 357 -4.99 -4.63 12.13
CA GLY A 357 -5.22 -6.07 12.02
C GLY A 357 -4.41 -6.85 13.05
N GLY A 358 -5.06 -7.78 13.76
CA GLY A 358 -4.36 -8.64 14.71
C GLY A 358 -3.47 -9.70 14.03
N ASN A 359 -3.75 -10.01 12.75
CA ASN A 359 -2.98 -10.94 11.94
C ASN A 359 -2.19 -10.23 10.81
N ASP A 360 -2.04 -8.91 10.90
CA ASP A 360 -1.23 -8.13 9.95
C ASP A 360 0.26 -8.43 10.17
N ARG A 361 0.93 -8.89 9.10
CA ARG A 361 2.36 -9.23 9.10
C ARG A 361 3.20 -8.19 8.35
N ILE A 362 2.58 -7.15 7.84
CA ILE A 362 3.21 -6.03 7.13
C ILE A 362 3.32 -4.85 8.10
N VAL A 363 2.18 -4.30 8.51
CA VAL A 363 2.11 -3.32 9.59
C VAL A 363 1.65 -4.07 10.84
N THR A 364 2.62 -4.57 11.59
CA THR A 364 2.35 -5.53 12.66
C THR A 364 1.62 -4.87 13.84
N PRO A 365 0.90 -5.68 14.66
CA PRO A 365 0.32 -5.17 15.90
C PRO A 365 1.31 -4.40 16.77
N LEU A 366 2.57 -4.84 16.85
CA LEU A 366 3.62 -4.17 17.65
C LEU A 366 3.98 -2.79 17.07
N ASP A 367 4.12 -2.67 15.75
CA ASP A 367 4.39 -1.38 15.10
C ASP A 367 3.23 -0.40 15.30
N VAL A 368 1.98 -0.91 15.28
CA VAL A 368 0.81 -0.07 15.57
C VAL A 368 0.76 0.31 17.06
N ASP A 369 1.04 -0.61 17.98
CA ASP A 369 1.09 -0.30 19.42
C ASP A 369 2.10 0.82 19.70
N TRP A 370 3.29 0.76 19.09
CA TRP A 370 4.24 1.85 19.15
C TRP A 370 3.67 3.17 18.58
N LEU A 371 3.05 3.15 17.39
CA LEU A 371 2.43 4.34 16.80
C LEU A 371 1.42 5.00 17.75
N LEU A 372 0.56 4.20 18.38
CA LEU A 372 -0.49 4.71 19.29
C LEU A 372 0.10 5.47 20.48
N THR A 373 1.31 5.13 20.93
CA THR A 373 2.01 5.86 22.00
C THR A 373 2.64 7.17 21.53
N GLN A 374 2.84 7.35 20.22
CA GLN A 374 3.52 8.52 19.65
C GLN A 374 2.56 9.62 19.16
N LEU A 375 1.32 9.26 18.80
CA LEU A 375 0.37 10.21 18.21
C LEU A 375 -0.10 11.29 19.19
N GLY A 376 0.01 12.56 18.78
CA GLY A 376 -0.36 13.71 19.62
C GLY A 376 -1.88 13.87 19.83
N ASN A 377 -2.72 13.40 18.92
CA ASN A 377 -4.17 13.53 19.00
C ASN A 377 -4.92 12.26 18.57
N LEU A 378 -4.54 11.13 19.15
CA LEU A 378 -5.27 9.87 18.98
C LEU A 378 -6.65 9.98 19.67
N LYS A 379 -7.72 9.72 18.93
CA LYS A 379 -9.11 9.72 19.42
C LYS A 379 -9.59 8.33 19.81
N ALA A 380 -9.31 7.34 18.96
CA ALA A 380 -9.65 5.95 19.22
C ALA A 380 -8.77 5.00 18.41
N SER A 381 -8.66 3.76 18.87
CA SER A 381 -8.04 2.67 18.13
C SER A 381 -8.89 1.41 18.24
N THR A 382 -9.02 0.68 17.13
CA THR A 382 -9.73 -0.60 17.06
C THR A 382 -8.85 -1.64 16.38
N ARG A 383 -8.67 -2.80 17.03
CA ARG A 383 -7.96 -3.93 16.44
C ARG A 383 -8.93 -5.03 16.04
N ILE A 384 -8.93 -5.42 14.75
CA ILE A 384 -9.72 -6.51 14.23
C ILE A 384 -8.85 -7.76 14.21
N GLY A 385 -9.07 -8.68 15.16
CA GLY A 385 -8.12 -9.75 15.51
C GLY A 385 -7.67 -10.65 14.35
N ASN A 386 -8.56 -10.98 13.42
CA ASN A 386 -8.28 -11.88 12.28
C ASN A 386 -7.87 -11.15 10.99
N TYR A 387 -7.91 -9.80 10.96
CA TYR A 387 -7.54 -9.06 9.75
C TYR A 387 -6.03 -9.07 9.50
N ASN A 388 -5.66 -9.36 8.25
CA ASN A 388 -4.35 -9.09 7.68
C ASN A 388 -4.33 -7.72 6.99
N HIS A 389 -3.18 -7.35 6.39
CA HIS A 389 -2.97 -6.03 5.79
C HIS A 389 -3.96 -5.64 4.70
N PHE A 390 -4.43 -6.59 3.90
CA PHE A 390 -5.32 -6.33 2.76
C PHE A 390 -6.80 -6.55 3.08
N ASP A 391 -7.15 -7.12 4.22
CA ASP A 391 -8.56 -7.33 4.60
C ASP A 391 -9.30 -6.01 4.80
N PHE A 392 -8.57 -4.92 5.11
CA PHE A 392 -9.11 -3.56 5.17
C PHE A 392 -9.68 -3.05 3.84
N LEU A 393 -9.26 -3.64 2.71
CA LEU A 393 -9.68 -3.29 1.36
C LEU A 393 -10.49 -4.41 0.69
N TRP A 394 -10.13 -5.68 0.93
CA TRP A 394 -10.61 -6.83 0.17
C TRP A 394 -11.43 -7.81 1.01
N GLY A 395 -11.52 -7.61 2.31
CA GLY A 395 -12.28 -8.48 3.21
C GLY A 395 -13.73 -8.63 2.76
N THR A 396 -14.27 -9.85 2.86
CA THR A 396 -15.66 -10.12 2.49
C THR A 396 -16.65 -9.58 3.50
N ASP A 397 -16.20 -9.38 4.74
CA ASP A 397 -16.94 -8.86 5.90
C ASP A 397 -16.57 -7.39 6.23
N VAL A 398 -15.76 -6.74 5.35
CA VAL A 398 -15.16 -5.43 5.62
C VAL A 398 -16.20 -4.34 5.83
N LYS A 399 -17.36 -4.41 5.16
CA LYS A 399 -18.43 -3.42 5.34
C LYS A 399 -18.93 -3.42 6.78
N ASP A 400 -19.36 -4.57 7.28
CA ASP A 400 -20.05 -4.68 8.57
C ASP A 400 -19.05 -4.57 9.74
N ARG A 401 -17.84 -5.07 9.57
CA ARG A 401 -16.82 -5.06 10.64
C ARG A 401 -15.98 -3.80 10.70
N LEU A 402 -15.88 -3.06 9.60
CA LEU A 402 -14.98 -1.92 9.51
C LEU A 402 -15.66 -0.68 8.93
N TYR A 403 -16.22 -0.75 7.69
CA TYR A 403 -16.61 0.47 6.98
C TYR A 403 -17.78 1.18 7.61
N ASP A 404 -18.74 0.46 8.22
CA ASP A 404 -19.84 1.09 8.94
C ASP A 404 -19.33 1.87 10.17
N GLN A 405 -18.29 1.37 10.87
CA GLN A 405 -17.62 2.09 11.95
C GLN A 405 -16.86 3.31 11.41
N VAL A 406 -16.13 3.15 10.32
CA VAL A 406 -15.37 4.25 9.68
C VAL A 406 -16.30 5.39 9.27
N ILE A 407 -17.41 5.08 8.61
CA ILE A 407 -18.39 6.07 8.17
C ILE A 407 -19.03 6.81 9.36
N ALA A 408 -19.29 6.10 10.45
CA ALA A 408 -19.85 6.70 11.67
C ALA A 408 -18.91 7.71 12.38
N LEU A 409 -17.61 7.69 12.07
CA LEU A 409 -16.63 8.64 12.60
C LEU A 409 -16.56 9.94 11.78
N LEU A 410 -17.12 9.95 10.57
CA LEU A 410 -17.05 11.09 9.66
C LEU A 410 -18.16 12.11 10.00
N PRO A 411 -17.95 13.41 9.74
CA PRO A 411 -19.05 14.37 9.74
C PRO A 411 -20.17 13.91 8.81
N PRO A 412 -21.45 14.14 9.14
CA PRO A 412 -22.55 13.74 8.26
C PRO A 412 -22.43 14.37 6.87
N PRO A 413 -22.95 13.70 5.82
CA PRO A 413 -22.83 14.13 4.44
C PRO A 413 -23.61 15.39 4.09
#